data_d388444be6def427cdbf45aaa219eac0
#
_entry.id   d388444be6def427cdbf45aaa219eac0
#
_cell.length_a   1.000
_cell.length_b   1.000
_cell.length_c   1.000
_cell.angle_alpha   90.00
_cell.angle_beta   90.00
_cell.angle_gamma   90.00
#
_symmetry.space_group_name_H-M   'P 1'
#
loop_
_entity.id
_entity.type
_entity.pdbx_description
1 polymer ?
#
loop_
_entity_poly.entity_id
_entity_poly.type
_entity_poly.pdbx_seq_one_letter_code
_entity_poly.pdbx_strand_id
1 'polypeptide(L)'
;MEGEPGVNIQAGNLVNICSANTLLAGRGMPKFDWRSILALLTAGLIVSTGTPIAAPSIATAVASASANIVDDLVDTGPHLGFDTFAYPGDDAMRAWLTADKPYRWVGYYLSAPCHSDDSWEGKRDTLSSMGWGMAVIYVGQQTWGRTPGQKIAVTRYVTKRVKHTVRTRSGKRVVRYVNKKVPVRALVSPRASRGSSCSTQFVGAARGVQDARDAIAKTASEGFASGTVIFLDLERMDVVPKAMRDYYKSWTQTVLGDGRFRPGYYAHSYNADLVYRDVKQAFVADGLQRDPPFWIASTQGFATDKAPSEVGHSFAQVWQGLLDVVETHNGVRLPIDVNVAELPSPSENYAVGE
;
A
#
# COMPACT_ATOMS: atom_id res chain seq x y z
N MET A 1 38.81 17.88 18.21
CA MET A 1 38.00 18.72 17.32
C MET A 1 38.21 18.12 15.91
N GLU A 2 37.44 17.13 15.60
CA GLU A 2 37.45 16.50 14.29
C GLU A 2 35.99 16.47 13.79
N GLY A 3 35.80 17.07 12.60
CA GLY A 3 34.49 17.26 12.01
C GLY A 3 33.97 15.99 11.31
N GLU A 4 32.71 15.70 11.52
CA GLU A 4 32.00 14.66 10.79
C GLU A 4 31.67 15.09 9.34
N PRO A 5 31.77 14.17 8.37
CA PRO A 5 31.42 14.47 6.98
C PRO A 5 29.91 14.42 6.77
N GLY A 6 29.35 15.52 6.30
CA GLY A 6 27.96 15.59 5.87
C GLY A 6 27.65 14.73 4.65
N VAL A 7 26.63 13.90 4.76
CA VAL A 7 26.09 13.12 3.65
C VAL A 7 25.25 14.02 2.74
N ASN A 8 25.70 14.18 1.53
CA ASN A 8 25.06 14.98 0.48
C ASN A 8 24.11 14.09 -0.30
N ILE A 9 22.81 14.23 -0.09
CA ILE A 9 21.79 13.51 -0.87
C ILE A 9 21.52 14.30 -2.15
N GLN A 10 22.05 13.83 -3.26
CA GLN A 10 21.71 14.32 -4.59
C GLN A 10 20.33 13.79 -5.00
N ALA A 11 19.41 14.72 -5.27
CA ALA A 11 18.13 14.42 -5.92
C ALA A 11 18.37 13.97 -7.37
N GLY A 12 18.03 12.72 -7.65
CA GLY A 12 18.08 12.15 -8.99
C GLY A 12 17.04 12.74 -9.92
N ASN A 13 17.46 13.04 -11.12
CA ASN A 13 16.70 13.62 -12.23
C ASN A 13 15.57 12.70 -12.69
N LEU A 14 14.33 13.19 -12.64
CA LEU A 14 13.20 12.66 -13.40
C LEU A 14 13.32 13.10 -14.86
N VAL A 15 13.60 12.17 -15.74
CA VAL A 15 13.55 12.37 -17.18
C VAL A 15 12.10 12.17 -17.66
N ASN A 16 11.52 13.24 -18.18
CA ASN A 16 10.27 13.23 -18.96
C ASN A 16 10.46 12.45 -20.25
N ILE A 17 9.59 11.50 -20.54
CA ILE A 17 9.33 11.04 -21.90
C ILE A 17 7.85 11.25 -22.19
N CYS A 18 7.58 12.20 -23.09
CA CYS A 18 6.28 12.48 -23.69
C CYS A 18 6.11 11.73 -25.02
N SER A 19 4.87 11.38 -25.29
CA SER A 19 4.20 11.25 -26.60
C SER A 19 4.34 9.97 -27.41
N ALA A 20 3.19 9.34 -27.67
CA ALA A 20 2.61 9.37 -29.03
C ALA A 20 1.16 8.83 -29.02
N ASN A 21 0.29 9.66 -29.58
CA ASN A 21 -1.07 9.33 -30.02
C ASN A 21 -1.10 8.19 -31.05
N THR A 22 -2.17 7.38 -31.05
CA THR A 22 -2.95 7.17 -32.29
C THR A 22 -4.35 6.60 -32.00
N LEU A 23 -5.33 7.27 -32.55
CA LEU A 23 -6.73 6.90 -32.70
C LEU A 23 -6.92 5.50 -33.35
N LEU A 24 -7.96 4.77 -32.91
CA LEU A 24 -8.85 4.07 -33.85
C LEU A 24 -10.22 3.78 -33.21
N ALA A 25 -11.25 4.14 -33.96
CA ALA A 25 -12.66 4.08 -33.64
C ALA A 25 -13.30 2.70 -33.83
N GLY A 26 -14.30 2.42 -33.00
CA GLY A 26 -15.56 1.78 -33.42
C GLY A 26 -15.62 0.28 -33.62
N ARG A 27 -16.39 -0.40 -32.75
CA ARG A 27 -17.42 -1.37 -33.16
C ARG A 27 -18.33 -1.69 -31.98
N GLY A 28 -19.65 -1.64 -32.24
CA GLY A 28 -20.72 -1.76 -31.27
C GLY A 28 -20.86 -3.17 -30.66
N MET A 29 -21.34 -3.17 -29.40
CA MET A 29 -21.76 -4.38 -28.68
C MET A 29 -23.24 -4.67 -28.92
N PRO A 30 -23.65 -5.94 -29.04
CA PRO A 30 -25.05 -6.31 -29.05
C PRO A 30 -25.68 -6.28 -27.66
N LYS A 31 -26.92 -5.78 -27.61
CA LYS A 31 -27.76 -5.75 -26.41
C LYS A 31 -28.22 -7.17 -26.08
N PHE A 32 -28.00 -7.60 -24.83
CA PHE A 32 -28.51 -8.85 -24.28
C PHE A 32 -29.85 -8.58 -23.59
N ASP A 33 -30.91 -9.31 -24.02
CA ASP A 33 -32.28 -9.19 -23.53
C ASP A 33 -32.53 -10.21 -22.39
N TRP A 34 -33.02 -9.71 -21.23
CA TRP A 34 -33.19 -10.45 -19.98
C TRP A 34 -34.58 -11.06 -19.78
N ARG A 35 -35.27 -11.45 -20.83
CA ARG A 35 -36.59 -12.10 -20.71
C ARG A 35 -36.60 -13.43 -21.41
N SER A 36 -36.26 -14.51 -20.68
CA SER A 36 -36.75 -15.88 -20.93
C SER A 36 -35.86 -16.90 -20.21
N ILE A 37 -36.22 -17.32 -19.04
CA ILE A 37 -36.13 -18.71 -18.54
C ILE A 37 -36.95 -18.76 -17.24
N LEU A 38 -38.21 -19.08 -17.39
CA LEU A 38 -39.07 -19.62 -16.34
C LEU A 38 -39.88 -20.72 -16.97
N ALA A 39 -39.59 -21.97 -16.71
CA ALA A 39 -40.56 -23.06 -16.71
C ALA A 39 -39.91 -24.43 -16.45
N LEU A 40 -40.59 -25.19 -15.64
CA LEU A 40 -40.69 -26.67 -15.58
C LEU A 40 -39.73 -27.40 -14.60
N LEU A 41 -40.29 -27.64 -13.42
CA LEU A 41 -40.09 -28.86 -12.66
C LEU A 41 -41.38 -29.20 -11.93
N THR A 42 -42.15 -30.11 -12.49
CA THR A 42 -43.24 -30.83 -11.81
C THR A 42 -43.07 -32.33 -11.99
N ALA A 43 -43.19 -33.02 -10.86
CA ALA A 43 -43.74 -34.35 -10.67
C ALA A 43 -42.90 -35.61 -11.04
N GLY A 44 -42.83 -36.48 -10.05
CA GLY A 44 -42.47 -37.88 -10.19
C GLY A 44 -42.34 -38.59 -8.85
N LEU A 45 -43.47 -38.74 -8.11
CA LEU A 45 -43.51 -39.63 -6.93
C LEU A 45 -43.76 -41.05 -7.42
N ILE A 46 -42.77 -41.96 -7.26
CA ILE A 46 -42.99 -43.40 -7.41
C ILE A 46 -42.70 -44.08 -6.06
N VAL A 47 -43.76 -44.58 -5.45
CA VAL A 47 -43.73 -45.45 -4.28
C VAL A 47 -43.42 -46.88 -4.75
N SER A 48 -42.30 -47.45 -4.34
CA SER A 48 -42.06 -48.91 -4.46
C SER A 48 -41.77 -49.47 -3.07
N THR A 49 -42.64 -50.37 -2.66
CA THR A 49 -42.51 -51.22 -1.47
C THR A 49 -41.45 -52.29 -1.72
N GLY A 50 -40.39 -52.29 -0.97
CA GLY A 50 -39.33 -53.31 -1.02
C GLY A 50 -38.70 -53.52 0.37
N THR A 51 -38.66 -54.74 0.79
CA THR A 51 -38.20 -55.40 2.02
C THR A 51 -36.90 -54.81 2.58
N PRO A 52 -36.73 -54.79 3.95
CA PRO A 52 -35.53 -54.25 4.57
C PRO A 52 -34.36 -55.25 4.47
N ILE A 53 -33.32 -54.87 3.76
CA ILE A 53 -32.01 -55.50 3.82
C ILE A 53 -31.22 -54.74 4.88
N ALA A 54 -30.74 -55.42 5.90
CA ALA A 54 -29.88 -54.90 6.95
C ALA A 54 -28.60 -54.29 6.35
N ALA A 55 -28.46 -52.96 6.42
CA ALA A 55 -27.23 -52.26 6.09
C ALA A 55 -26.23 -52.37 7.24
N PRO A 56 -24.95 -52.70 7.01
CA PRO A 56 -23.93 -52.61 8.01
C PRO A 56 -23.68 -51.13 8.38
N SER A 57 -23.50 -50.92 9.71
CA SER A 57 -23.31 -49.62 10.33
C SER A 57 -22.15 -48.84 9.72
N ILE A 58 -22.46 -47.78 8.96
CA ILE A 58 -21.49 -46.82 8.43
C ILE A 58 -21.04 -45.83 9.52
N ALA A 59 -21.45 -46.02 10.75
CA ALA A 59 -21.14 -45.12 11.85
C ALA A 59 -19.66 -45.16 12.35
N THR A 60 -18.88 -46.18 11.97
CA THR A 60 -17.50 -46.32 12.45
C THR A 60 -16.44 -45.76 11.49
N ALA A 61 -16.78 -45.51 10.25
CA ALA A 61 -15.83 -44.96 9.24
C ALA A 61 -15.75 -43.44 9.22
N VAL A 62 -16.78 -42.73 9.72
CA VAL A 62 -16.81 -41.25 9.72
C VAL A 62 -16.03 -40.69 10.93
N ALA A 63 -15.92 -41.42 12.03
CA ALA A 63 -15.18 -40.97 13.21
C ALA A 63 -13.64 -40.98 13.05
N SER A 64 -13.11 -41.82 12.14
CA SER A 64 -11.66 -41.87 11.89
C SER A 64 -11.15 -40.88 10.86
N ALA A 65 -12.03 -40.35 10.02
CA ALA A 65 -11.66 -39.32 9.04
C ALA A 65 -11.69 -37.88 9.61
N SER A 66 -12.43 -37.67 10.69
CA SER A 66 -12.53 -36.34 11.33
C SER A 66 -11.39 -36.07 12.34
N ALA A 67 -10.61 -37.05 12.71
CA ALA A 67 -9.51 -36.90 13.69
C ALA A 67 -8.18 -36.47 13.01
N ASN A 68 -8.07 -36.56 11.69
CA ASN A 68 -6.84 -36.23 10.98
C ASN A 68 -6.88 -34.86 10.26
N ILE A 69 -7.91 -34.04 10.49
CA ILE A 69 -8.03 -32.70 9.84
C ILE A 69 -7.73 -31.55 10.82
N VAL A 70 -7.43 -31.82 12.09
CA VAL A 70 -7.26 -30.78 13.10
C VAL A 70 -5.78 -30.55 13.48
N ASP A 71 -4.86 -31.22 12.81
CA ASP A 71 -3.43 -31.00 13.06
C ASP A 71 -2.69 -30.48 11.82
N ASP A 72 -3.38 -29.68 10.99
CA ASP A 72 -2.71 -28.71 10.14
C ASP A 72 -2.20 -27.64 11.12
N LEU A 73 -0.97 -27.88 11.59
CA LEU A 73 -0.19 -26.98 12.43
C LEU A 73 -0.34 -25.59 11.85
N VAL A 74 -1.07 -24.72 12.53
CA VAL A 74 -0.99 -23.29 12.28
C VAL A 74 0.49 -22.97 12.37
N ASP A 75 1.14 -22.77 11.22
CA ASP A 75 2.53 -22.39 11.14
C ASP A 75 2.64 -20.99 11.78
N THR A 76 2.95 -20.97 13.08
CA THR A 76 2.96 -19.78 13.94
C THR A 76 4.33 -19.12 13.99
N GLY A 77 5.25 -19.54 13.14
CA GLY A 77 6.59 -18.97 13.07
C GLY A 77 6.62 -17.59 12.41
N PRO A 78 7.72 -16.85 12.54
CA PRO A 78 7.93 -15.67 11.71
C PRO A 78 8.15 -16.08 10.26
N HIS A 79 7.32 -15.56 9.36
CA HIS A 79 7.39 -15.82 7.94
C HIS A 79 8.17 -14.73 7.23
N LEU A 80 9.30 -15.12 6.61
CA LEU A 80 10.13 -14.19 5.87
C LEU A 80 9.46 -13.77 4.57
N GLY A 81 9.41 -12.47 4.33
CA GLY A 81 8.90 -11.86 3.10
C GLY A 81 9.76 -10.70 2.65
N PHE A 82 9.46 -10.20 1.49
CA PHE A 82 10.06 -8.98 0.97
C PHE A 82 9.05 -8.12 0.24
N ASP A 83 9.37 -6.85 0.10
CA ASP A 83 8.69 -5.98 -0.83
C ASP A 83 9.71 -5.29 -1.75
N THR A 84 9.26 -4.94 -2.96
CA THR A 84 10.06 -4.24 -3.97
C THR A 84 9.14 -3.39 -4.84
N PHE A 85 9.62 -2.21 -5.25
CA PHE A 85 8.82 -1.19 -5.91
C PHE A 85 8.12 -1.69 -7.18
N ALA A 86 8.83 -2.38 -8.07
CA ALA A 86 8.28 -2.89 -9.33
C ALA A 86 8.31 -4.41 -9.36
N TYR A 87 7.34 -5.01 -10.05
CA TYR A 87 7.28 -6.46 -10.24
C TYR A 87 8.51 -6.96 -10.97
N PRO A 88 9.30 -7.88 -10.37
CA PRO A 88 10.58 -8.28 -10.96
C PRO A 88 10.45 -9.28 -12.11
N GLY A 89 9.23 -9.74 -12.41
CA GLY A 89 8.94 -10.70 -13.45
C GLY A 89 8.76 -12.13 -12.93
N ASP A 90 7.96 -12.92 -13.66
CA ASP A 90 7.55 -14.28 -13.26
C ASP A 90 8.74 -15.22 -13.05
N ASP A 91 9.79 -15.10 -13.86
CA ASP A 91 11.00 -15.96 -13.74
C ASP A 91 11.82 -15.62 -12.49
N ALA A 92 11.92 -14.33 -12.16
CA ALA A 92 12.56 -13.88 -10.93
C ALA A 92 11.81 -14.38 -9.71
N MET A 93 10.49 -14.27 -9.71
CA MET A 93 9.65 -14.76 -8.60
C MET A 93 9.77 -16.28 -8.43
N ARG A 94 9.80 -17.06 -9.51
CA ARG A 94 10.05 -18.52 -9.44
C ARG A 94 11.43 -18.85 -8.87
N ALA A 95 12.45 -18.15 -9.32
CA ALA A 95 13.82 -18.37 -8.84
C ALA A 95 13.95 -18.08 -7.34
N TRP A 96 13.31 -17.03 -6.87
CA TRP A 96 13.36 -16.62 -5.46
C TRP A 96 12.58 -17.54 -4.54
N LEU A 97 11.44 -18.08 -4.97
CA LEU A 97 10.65 -19.05 -4.20
C LEU A 97 11.41 -20.34 -3.89
N THR A 98 12.30 -20.77 -4.80
CA THR A 98 13.08 -22.01 -4.68
C THR A 98 14.48 -21.77 -4.08
N ALA A 99 14.74 -20.59 -3.53
CA ALA A 99 16.01 -20.23 -2.92
C ALA A 99 16.25 -20.96 -1.58
N ASP A 100 17.53 -21.07 -1.18
CA ASP A 100 17.90 -21.63 0.13
C ASP A 100 17.34 -20.80 1.30
N LYS A 101 17.19 -19.48 1.11
CA LYS A 101 16.52 -18.59 2.04
C LYS A 101 15.01 -18.56 1.70
N PRO A 102 14.15 -19.13 2.54
CA PRO A 102 12.76 -19.35 2.17
C PRO A 102 11.92 -18.09 2.37
N TYR A 103 11.91 -17.21 1.38
CA TYR A 103 10.89 -16.18 1.30
C TYR A 103 9.53 -16.82 1.05
N ARG A 104 8.51 -16.44 1.82
CA ARG A 104 7.16 -17.04 1.77
C ARG A 104 6.13 -16.09 1.16
N TRP A 105 6.31 -14.79 1.31
CA TRP A 105 5.36 -13.79 0.84
C TRP A 105 6.05 -12.56 0.26
N VAL A 106 5.28 -11.79 -0.49
CA VAL A 106 5.75 -10.59 -1.17
C VAL A 106 4.75 -9.45 -1.02
N GLY A 107 5.25 -8.20 -0.97
CA GLY A 107 4.43 -7.01 -1.08
C GLY A 107 3.82 -6.90 -2.47
N TYR A 108 2.49 -6.83 -2.56
CA TYR A 108 1.73 -6.65 -3.79
C TYR A 108 1.23 -5.21 -3.89
N TYR A 109 1.88 -4.42 -4.72
CA TYR A 109 1.55 -3.00 -4.85
C TYR A 109 0.39 -2.78 -5.82
N LEU A 110 -0.69 -2.20 -5.31
CA LEU A 110 -1.74 -1.65 -6.17
C LEU A 110 -1.24 -0.34 -6.80
N SER A 111 -1.54 -0.11 -8.07
CA SER A 111 -1.37 1.21 -8.67
C SER A 111 -2.13 2.25 -7.84
N ALA A 112 -1.44 3.24 -7.30
CA ALA A 112 -1.96 4.14 -6.27
C ALA A 112 -1.48 5.58 -6.51
N PRO A 113 -2.06 6.60 -5.85
CA PRO A 113 -1.68 7.99 -6.10
C PRO A 113 -0.20 8.28 -5.99
N CYS A 114 0.49 7.70 -5.01
CA CYS A 114 1.92 7.90 -4.79
C CYS A 114 2.78 6.68 -5.20
N HIS A 115 2.17 5.68 -5.84
CA HIS A 115 2.82 4.55 -6.49
C HIS A 115 2.19 4.33 -7.86
N SER A 116 2.76 4.94 -8.89
CA SER A 116 2.20 4.92 -10.25
C SER A 116 2.72 3.75 -11.11
N ASP A 117 3.57 2.89 -10.57
CA ASP A 117 3.99 1.67 -11.23
C ASP A 117 2.81 0.69 -11.28
N ASP A 118 2.53 0.12 -12.45
CA ASP A 118 1.43 -0.80 -12.70
C ASP A 118 1.90 -2.23 -13.03
N SER A 119 3.20 -2.49 -12.86
CA SER A 119 3.80 -3.78 -13.21
C SER A 119 3.27 -4.96 -12.38
N TRP A 120 2.72 -4.69 -11.20
CA TRP A 120 2.08 -5.68 -10.34
C TRP A 120 0.65 -6.04 -10.78
N GLU A 121 -0.01 -5.19 -11.59
CA GLU A 121 -1.40 -5.41 -12.01
C GLU A 121 -1.56 -6.76 -12.75
N GLY A 122 -2.59 -7.53 -12.37
CA GLY A 122 -2.88 -8.85 -12.93
C GLY A 122 -1.92 -9.97 -12.50
N LYS A 123 -1.04 -9.75 -11.52
CA LYS A 123 -0.06 -10.75 -11.07
C LYS A 123 -0.54 -11.63 -9.91
N ARG A 124 -1.65 -11.29 -9.29
CA ARG A 124 -2.20 -12.01 -8.13
C ARG A 124 -2.33 -13.53 -8.37
N ASP A 125 -2.99 -13.93 -9.46
CA ASP A 125 -3.23 -15.35 -9.76
C ASP A 125 -1.94 -16.10 -10.09
N THR A 126 -1.01 -15.44 -10.80
CA THR A 126 0.31 -15.98 -11.10
C THR A 126 1.10 -16.24 -9.82
N LEU A 127 1.16 -15.26 -8.91
CA LEU A 127 1.87 -15.40 -7.64
C LEU A 127 1.22 -16.47 -6.74
N SER A 128 -0.10 -16.46 -6.63
CA SER A 128 -0.83 -17.47 -5.87
C SER A 128 -0.58 -18.89 -6.42
N SER A 129 -0.59 -19.07 -7.76
CA SER A 129 -0.30 -20.36 -8.38
C SER A 129 1.14 -20.84 -8.18
N MET A 130 2.08 -19.93 -7.97
CA MET A 130 3.46 -20.25 -7.60
C MET A 130 3.58 -20.64 -6.11
N GLY A 131 2.61 -20.27 -5.26
CA GLY A 131 2.64 -20.49 -3.81
C GLY A 131 3.14 -19.30 -3.00
N TRP A 132 3.21 -18.10 -3.60
CA TRP A 132 3.51 -16.87 -2.86
C TRP A 132 2.32 -16.42 -2.02
N GLY A 133 2.56 -16.15 -0.73
CA GLY A 133 1.70 -15.28 0.06
C GLY A 133 1.83 -13.82 -0.36
N MET A 134 0.86 -12.99 -0.03
CA MET A 134 0.84 -11.59 -0.45
C MET A 134 0.44 -10.65 0.68
N ALA A 135 1.07 -9.48 0.70
CA ALA A 135 0.65 -8.31 1.47
C ALA A 135 0.22 -7.22 0.49
N VAL A 136 -1.07 -6.91 0.43
CA VAL A 136 -1.64 -5.92 -0.51
C VAL A 136 -1.38 -4.51 0.00
N ILE A 137 -0.66 -3.70 -0.77
CA ILE A 137 -0.20 -2.36 -0.40
C ILE A 137 -0.87 -1.30 -1.27
N TYR A 138 -1.34 -0.24 -0.63
CA TYR A 138 -1.86 0.95 -1.29
C TYR A 138 -1.11 2.20 -0.81
N VAL A 139 -0.23 2.75 -1.65
CA VAL A 139 0.54 3.96 -1.34
C VAL A 139 -0.34 5.19 -1.58
N GLY A 140 -1.08 5.57 -0.56
CA GLY A 140 -1.98 6.72 -0.58
C GLY A 140 -1.26 8.06 -0.64
N GLN A 141 -1.96 9.15 -0.29
CA GLN A 141 -1.33 10.47 -0.24
C GLN A 141 -0.30 10.55 0.90
N GLN A 142 0.83 11.17 0.60
CA GLN A 142 1.95 11.32 1.53
C GLN A 142 2.20 12.79 1.90
N THR A 143 2.74 13.01 3.09
CA THR A 143 3.14 14.36 3.54
C THR A 143 4.56 14.72 3.15
N TRP A 144 5.43 13.73 2.99
CA TRP A 144 6.86 13.92 2.72
C TRP A 144 7.51 14.91 3.70
N GLY A 145 7.17 14.80 4.99
CA GLY A 145 7.64 15.69 6.05
C GLY A 145 7.09 17.13 6.00
N ARG A 146 6.04 17.38 5.17
CA ARG A 146 5.41 18.70 5.04
C ARG A 146 4.04 18.72 5.69
N THR A 147 3.65 19.88 6.21
CA THR A 147 2.28 20.06 6.70
C THR A 147 1.38 20.52 5.55
N PRO A 148 0.26 19.83 5.27
CA PRO A 148 -0.72 20.26 4.27
C PRO A 148 -1.18 21.70 4.51
N GLY A 149 -1.22 22.52 3.44
CA GLY A 149 -1.61 23.93 3.52
C GLY A 149 -0.54 24.88 4.08
N GLN A 150 0.57 24.39 4.61
CA GLN A 150 1.64 25.24 5.14
C GLN A 150 2.29 26.05 4.02
N LYS A 151 2.37 27.38 4.23
CA LYS A 151 3.07 28.27 3.30
C LYS A 151 4.58 28.02 3.36
N ILE A 152 5.19 27.96 2.18
CA ILE A 152 6.64 27.81 2.02
C ILE A 152 7.28 29.13 1.61
N ALA A 153 8.49 29.40 2.12
CA ALA A 153 9.26 30.56 1.70
C ALA A 153 9.94 30.26 0.37
N VAL A 154 9.66 31.09 -0.62
CA VAL A 154 10.32 31.02 -1.93
C VAL A 154 11.05 32.31 -2.20
N THR A 155 12.19 32.24 -2.90
CA THR A 155 12.87 33.42 -3.42
C THR A 155 12.30 33.76 -4.78
N ARG A 156 11.69 34.94 -4.89
CA ARG A 156 11.23 35.49 -6.18
C ARG A 156 12.11 36.66 -6.56
N TYR A 157 12.38 36.82 -7.84
CA TYR A 157 13.09 37.97 -8.34
C TYR A 157 12.07 38.99 -8.84
N VAL A 158 12.06 40.19 -8.21
CA VAL A 158 11.24 41.30 -8.62
C VAL A 158 12.12 42.39 -9.27
N THR A 159 11.65 43.00 -10.33
CA THR A 159 12.34 44.12 -10.96
C THR A 159 12.08 45.37 -10.13
N LYS A 160 13.12 45.91 -9.53
CA LYS A 160 13.07 47.20 -8.84
C LYS A 160 13.86 48.25 -9.58
N ARG A 161 13.31 49.44 -9.64
CA ARG A 161 14.02 50.61 -10.12
C ARG A 161 14.94 51.11 -9.02
N VAL A 162 16.24 50.91 -9.21
CA VAL A 162 17.27 51.28 -8.21
C VAL A 162 18.08 52.48 -8.68
N LYS A 163 18.45 53.31 -7.73
CA LYS A 163 19.31 54.46 -7.95
C LYS A 163 20.73 54.00 -8.24
N HIS A 164 21.30 54.40 -9.36
CA HIS A 164 22.69 54.10 -9.72
C HIS A 164 23.42 55.42 -9.99
N THR A 165 24.45 55.67 -9.23
CA THR A 165 25.28 56.85 -9.38
C THR A 165 26.46 56.54 -10.26
N VAL A 166 26.54 57.22 -11.41
CA VAL A 166 27.65 57.07 -12.37
C VAL A 166 28.44 58.38 -12.42
N ARG A 167 29.73 58.32 -12.64
CA ARG A 167 30.55 59.49 -12.96
C ARG A 167 30.58 59.67 -14.48
N THR A 168 30.32 60.88 -14.91
CA THR A 168 30.48 61.26 -16.32
C THR A 168 31.97 61.36 -16.68
N ARG A 169 32.28 61.41 -17.97
CA ARG A 169 33.67 61.63 -18.45
C ARG A 169 34.31 62.89 -17.90
N SER A 170 33.52 63.93 -17.54
CA SER A 170 33.93 65.16 -16.94
C SER A 170 34.04 65.09 -15.41
N GLY A 171 33.94 63.90 -14.80
CA GLY A 171 34.04 63.67 -13.35
C GLY A 171 32.78 63.98 -12.54
N LYS A 172 31.72 64.53 -13.15
CA LYS A 172 30.45 64.87 -12.51
C LYS A 172 29.66 63.61 -12.13
N ARG A 173 29.14 63.55 -10.90
CA ARG A 173 28.23 62.49 -10.45
C ARG A 173 26.83 62.72 -10.98
N VAL A 174 26.30 61.74 -11.71
CA VAL A 174 24.94 61.76 -12.24
C VAL A 174 24.19 60.55 -11.70
N VAL A 175 22.99 60.76 -11.22
CA VAL A 175 22.09 59.70 -10.78
C VAL A 175 21.27 59.19 -11.97
N ARG A 176 21.35 57.91 -12.21
CA ARG A 176 20.48 57.18 -13.16
C ARG A 176 19.67 56.17 -12.39
N TYR A 177 18.48 55.86 -12.91
CA TYR A 177 17.66 54.77 -12.40
C TYR A 177 17.77 53.59 -13.35
N VAL A 178 18.16 52.44 -12.82
CA VAL A 178 18.26 51.19 -13.61
C VAL A 178 17.30 50.18 -13.05
N ASN A 179 16.71 49.39 -13.88
CA ASN A 179 15.91 48.24 -13.46
C ASN A 179 16.83 47.10 -13.09
N LYS A 180 16.75 46.65 -11.83
CA LYS A 180 17.55 45.54 -11.32
C LYS A 180 16.64 44.49 -10.77
N LYS A 181 16.89 43.21 -11.12
CA LYS A 181 16.25 42.06 -10.50
C LYS A 181 16.84 41.90 -9.08
N VAL A 182 15.98 41.99 -8.06
CA VAL A 182 16.36 41.81 -6.66
C VAL A 182 15.60 40.62 -6.09
N PRO A 183 16.26 39.74 -5.33
CA PRO A 183 15.59 38.64 -4.67
C PRO A 183 14.71 39.19 -3.55
N VAL A 184 13.50 38.67 -3.44
CA VAL A 184 12.60 38.91 -2.31
C VAL A 184 12.07 37.56 -1.81
N ARG A 185 12.04 37.37 -0.50
CA ARG A 185 11.38 36.25 0.10
C ARG A 185 9.86 36.46 0.11
N ALA A 186 9.13 35.49 -0.40
CA ALA A 186 7.68 35.51 -0.39
C ALA A 186 7.17 34.18 0.19
N LEU A 187 6.17 34.25 1.07
CA LEU A 187 5.44 33.05 1.51
C LEU A 187 4.36 32.73 0.48
N VAL A 188 4.42 31.53 -0.08
CA VAL A 188 3.44 31.06 -1.05
C VAL A 188 2.76 29.80 -0.55
N SER A 189 1.49 29.64 -0.80
CA SER A 189 0.80 28.36 -0.64
C SER A 189 1.26 27.42 -1.76
N PRO A 190 1.89 26.28 -1.42
CA PRO A 190 2.26 25.31 -2.43
C PRO A 190 0.99 24.79 -3.10
N ARG A 191 1.10 24.50 -4.39
CA ARG A 191 0.04 23.86 -5.18
C ARG A 191 0.58 22.54 -5.69
N ALA A 192 -0.29 21.55 -5.81
CA ALA A 192 0.05 20.32 -6.52
C ALA A 192 0.48 20.66 -7.94
N SER A 193 1.46 19.94 -8.46
CA SER A 193 1.82 20.03 -9.87
C SER A 193 0.63 19.64 -10.74
N ARG A 194 0.48 20.29 -11.89
CA ARG A 194 -0.60 19.97 -12.82
C ARG A 194 -0.47 18.53 -13.29
N GLY A 195 -1.54 17.74 -13.15
CA GLY A 195 -1.56 16.31 -13.50
C GLY A 195 -0.93 15.38 -12.48
N SER A 196 -0.43 15.88 -11.34
CA SER A 196 0.06 15.00 -10.26
C SER A 196 -1.10 14.31 -9.57
N SER A 197 -0.98 12.99 -9.38
CA SER A 197 -1.87 12.17 -8.54
C SER A 197 -1.47 12.25 -7.07
N CYS A 198 -0.17 12.42 -6.78
CA CYS A 198 0.44 12.43 -5.45
C CYS A 198 0.84 13.85 -5.04
N SER A 199 0.30 14.34 -3.93
CA SER A 199 0.71 15.64 -3.38
C SER A 199 0.28 15.79 -1.93
N THR A 200 1.16 16.33 -1.08
CA THR A 200 0.83 16.76 0.28
C THR A 200 -0.41 17.68 0.34
N GLN A 201 -0.68 18.42 -0.73
CA GLN A 201 -1.83 19.35 -0.79
C GLN A 201 -3.17 18.63 -0.94
N PHE A 202 -3.16 17.34 -1.28
CA PHE A 202 -4.37 16.51 -1.39
C PHE A 202 -4.72 15.80 -0.09
N VAL A 203 -3.80 15.76 0.89
CA VAL A 203 -4.02 15.08 2.16
C VAL A 203 -5.19 15.70 2.93
N GLY A 204 -6.19 14.89 3.24
CA GLY A 204 -7.37 15.30 4.01
C GLY A 204 -8.52 14.30 3.92
N ALA A 205 -9.57 14.49 4.70
CA ALA A 205 -10.68 13.53 4.85
C ALA A 205 -11.35 13.14 3.51
N ALA A 206 -11.70 14.11 2.68
CA ALA A 206 -12.37 13.85 1.40
C ALA A 206 -11.51 12.99 0.46
N ARG A 207 -10.19 13.21 0.49
CA ARG A 207 -9.25 12.41 -0.29
C ARG A 207 -9.09 11.01 0.29
N GLY A 208 -9.10 10.85 1.61
CA GLY A 208 -9.11 9.54 2.27
C GLY A 208 -10.27 8.66 1.81
N VAL A 209 -11.47 9.24 1.70
CA VAL A 209 -12.65 8.53 1.15
C VAL A 209 -12.44 8.13 -0.32
N GLN A 210 -11.88 9.00 -1.14
CA GLN A 210 -11.66 8.71 -2.57
C GLN A 210 -10.62 7.60 -2.75
N ASP A 211 -9.49 7.70 -2.04
CA ASP A 211 -8.40 6.73 -2.12
C ASP A 211 -8.81 5.36 -1.55
N ALA A 212 -9.66 5.32 -0.51
CA ALA A 212 -10.24 4.09 0.00
C ALA A 212 -11.11 3.38 -1.05
N ARG A 213 -11.98 4.13 -1.74
CA ARG A 213 -12.81 3.56 -2.82
C ARG A 213 -11.98 3.06 -4.00
N ASP A 214 -10.90 3.76 -4.34
CA ASP A 214 -9.96 3.34 -5.36
C ASP A 214 -9.23 2.05 -4.95
N ALA A 215 -8.72 1.98 -3.72
CA ALA A 215 -8.07 0.79 -3.15
C ALA A 215 -9.00 -0.43 -3.16
N ILE A 216 -10.25 -0.26 -2.69
CA ILE A 216 -11.28 -1.30 -2.70
C ILE A 216 -11.56 -1.80 -4.12
N ALA A 217 -11.76 -0.89 -5.07
CA ALA A 217 -12.05 -1.23 -6.46
C ALA A 217 -10.91 -2.02 -7.10
N LYS A 218 -9.66 -1.59 -6.89
CA LYS A 218 -8.47 -2.25 -7.41
C LYS A 218 -8.25 -3.62 -6.78
N THR A 219 -8.35 -3.74 -5.46
CA THR A 219 -8.24 -5.03 -4.77
C THR A 219 -9.27 -6.03 -5.30
N ALA A 220 -10.51 -5.58 -5.54
CA ALA A 220 -11.55 -6.41 -6.13
C ALA A 220 -11.25 -6.79 -7.60
N SER A 221 -10.73 -5.84 -8.41
CA SER A 221 -10.40 -6.10 -9.82
C SER A 221 -9.22 -7.06 -9.98
N GLU A 222 -8.28 -7.08 -9.03
CA GLU A 222 -7.19 -8.04 -8.96
C GLU A 222 -7.64 -9.45 -8.51
N GLY A 223 -8.91 -9.62 -8.13
CA GLY A 223 -9.49 -10.92 -7.74
C GLY A 223 -9.17 -11.34 -6.30
N PHE A 224 -8.74 -10.44 -5.43
CA PHE A 224 -8.55 -10.75 -4.03
C PHE A 224 -9.88 -11.05 -3.34
N ALA A 225 -9.88 -12.05 -2.47
CA ALA A 225 -11.07 -12.51 -1.76
C ALA A 225 -11.58 -11.48 -0.74
N SER A 226 -12.87 -11.56 -0.40
CA SER A 226 -13.42 -10.78 0.73
C SER A 226 -12.67 -11.10 2.02
N GLY A 227 -12.45 -10.09 2.85
CA GLY A 227 -11.66 -10.19 4.08
C GLY A 227 -10.18 -9.89 3.88
N THR A 228 -9.67 -9.78 2.64
CA THR A 228 -8.28 -9.39 2.37
C THR A 228 -7.96 -8.05 3.04
N VAL A 229 -6.81 -8.00 3.71
CA VAL A 229 -6.28 -6.78 4.31
C VAL A 229 -5.63 -5.92 3.24
N ILE A 230 -5.99 -4.65 3.16
CA ILE A 230 -5.33 -3.64 2.33
C ILE A 230 -4.49 -2.75 3.26
N PHE A 231 -3.17 -2.82 3.15
CA PHE A 231 -2.27 -1.98 3.93
C PHE A 231 -2.16 -0.59 3.32
N LEU A 232 -2.72 0.41 4.01
CA LEU A 232 -2.47 1.82 3.68
C LEU A 232 -1.06 2.18 4.10
N ASP A 233 -0.23 2.55 3.15
CA ASP A 233 1.13 3.01 3.42
C ASP A 233 1.12 4.44 3.95
N LEU A 234 1.69 4.61 5.16
CA LEU A 234 1.86 5.88 5.88
C LEU A 234 3.34 6.08 6.21
N GLU A 235 4.02 6.82 5.36
CA GLU A 235 5.42 7.12 5.51
C GLU A 235 5.73 7.90 6.80
N ARG A 236 7.00 7.84 7.26
CA ARG A 236 7.45 8.52 8.46
C ARG A 236 7.14 10.01 8.43
N MET A 237 6.62 10.48 9.55
CA MET A 237 6.35 11.88 9.82
C MET A 237 6.93 12.28 11.19
N ASP A 238 7.67 13.38 11.27
CA ASP A 238 8.15 13.90 12.57
C ASP A 238 6.98 14.35 13.45
N VAL A 239 5.95 14.91 12.83
CA VAL A 239 4.67 15.22 13.45
C VAL A 239 3.56 14.82 12.49
N VAL A 240 2.62 14.00 12.93
CA VAL A 240 1.46 13.62 12.12
C VAL A 240 0.45 14.77 12.08
N PRO A 241 0.31 15.47 10.93
CA PRO A 241 -0.59 16.63 10.87
C PRO A 241 -2.06 16.19 10.97
N LYS A 242 -2.91 17.10 11.48
CA LYS A 242 -4.36 16.83 11.56
C LYS A 242 -4.94 16.37 10.22
N ALA A 243 -4.55 16.96 9.11
CA ALA A 243 -5.04 16.58 7.79
C ALA A 243 -4.71 15.13 7.42
N MET A 244 -3.52 14.60 7.83
CA MET A 244 -3.18 13.18 7.64
C MET A 244 -4.01 12.29 8.56
N ARG A 245 -4.23 12.71 9.80
CA ARG A 245 -5.11 11.97 10.72
C ARG A 245 -6.55 11.90 10.17
N ASP A 246 -7.07 13.00 9.64
CA ASP A 246 -8.37 13.03 8.98
C ASP A 246 -8.40 12.13 7.73
N TYR A 247 -7.28 12.09 6.97
CA TYR A 247 -7.12 11.26 5.78
C TYR A 247 -7.23 9.78 6.10
N TYR A 248 -6.35 9.25 6.96
CA TYR A 248 -6.36 7.81 7.23
C TYR A 248 -7.58 7.37 8.04
N LYS A 249 -8.16 8.21 8.91
CA LYS A 249 -9.42 7.91 9.60
C LYS A 249 -10.59 7.77 8.62
N SER A 250 -10.70 8.68 7.66
CA SER A 250 -11.75 8.61 6.65
C SER A 250 -11.55 7.42 5.70
N TRP A 251 -10.29 7.10 5.38
CA TRP A 251 -9.93 5.90 4.63
C TRP A 251 -10.38 4.65 5.39
N THR A 252 -10.03 4.52 6.67
CA THR A 252 -10.45 3.43 7.55
C THR A 252 -11.96 3.24 7.57
N GLN A 253 -12.70 4.31 7.87
CA GLN A 253 -14.16 4.26 7.93
C GLN A 253 -14.78 3.85 6.60
N THR A 254 -14.19 4.26 5.48
CA THR A 254 -14.70 3.91 4.15
C THR A 254 -14.45 2.43 3.82
N VAL A 255 -13.28 1.88 4.16
CA VAL A 255 -12.97 0.46 3.93
C VAL A 255 -13.84 -0.42 4.84
N LEU A 256 -13.98 -0.08 6.11
CA LEU A 256 -14.86 -0.79 7.06
C LEU A 256 -16.33 -0.75 6.59
N GLY A 257 -16.82 0.43 6.22
CA GLY A 257 -18.20 0.61 5.77
C GLY A 257 -18.54 -0.08 4.44
N ASP A 258 -17.55 -0.38 3.60
CA ASP A 258 -17.71 -1.23 2.39
C ASP A 258 -17.88 -2.71 2.78
N GLY A 259 -17.16 -3.17 3.79
CA GLY A 259 -17.26 -4.51 4.38
C GLY A 259 -16.63 -5.66 3.59
N ARG A 260 -16.19 -5.44 2.35
CA ARG A 260 -15.54 -6.48 1.54
C ARG A 260 -14.10 -6.74 1.96
N PHE A 261 -13.38 -5.71 2.33
CA PHE A 261 -11.96 -5.75 2.67
C PHE A 261 -11.70 -5.21 4.07
N ARG A 262 -10.51 -5.40 4.59
CA ARG A 262 -10.10 -4.92 5.90
C ARG A 262 -9.02 -3.86 5.77
N PRO A 263 -9.11 -2.75 6.51
CA PRO A 263 -8.04 -1.77 6.55
C PRO A 263 -6.87 -2.29 7.39
N GLY A 264 -5.67 -2.27 6.83
CA GLY A 264 -4.39 -2.44 7.51
C GLY A 264 -3.53 -1.19 7.34
N TYR A 265 -2.41 -1.11 8.05
CA TYR A 265 -1.55 0.09 8.04
C TYR A 265 -0.09 -0.30 8.01
N TYR A 266 0.64 0.19 7.00
CA TYR A 266 2.08 0.29 7.10
C TYR A 266 2.43 1.61 7.77
N ALA A 267 3.28 1.59 8.78
CA ALA A 267 3.71 2.78 9.49
C ALA A 267 5.12 2.61 10.07
N HIS A 268 5.91 3.68 10.03
CA HIS A 268 7.16 3.71 10.78
C HIS A 268 6.89 3.63 12.29
N SER A 269 7.72 2.90 13.05
CA SER A 269 7.57 2.70 14.50
C SER A 269 7.36 3.99 15.28
N TYR A 270 7.98 5.09 14.85
CA TYR A 270 7.81 6.41 15.46
C TYR A 270 6.36 6.94 15.45
N ASN A 271 5.56 6.56 14.45
CA ASN A 271 4.17 7.02 14.28
C ASN A 271 3.14 5.94 14.66
N ALA A 272 3.56 4.69 14.79
CA ALA A 272 2.69 3.53 14.90
C ALA A 272 1.66 3.64 16.03
N ASP A 273 2.07 4.00 17.25
CA ASP A 273 1.18 4.13 18.40
C ASP A 273 0.08 5.18 18.22
N LEU A 274 0.41 6.31 17.57
CA LEU A 274 -0.59 7.35 17.31
C LEU A 274 -1.61 6.88 16.28
N VAL A 275 -1.13 6.28 15.18
CA VAL A 275 -2.00 5.75 14.14
C VAL A 275 -2.89 4.64 14.72
N TYR A 276 -2.29 3.68 15.46
CA TYR A 276 -3.02 2.60 16.10
C TYR A 276 -4.16 3.10 16.99
N ARG A 277 -3.88 4.03 17.92
CA ARG A 277 -4.92 4.59 18.79
C ARG A 277 -6.06 5.26 18.02
N ASP A 278 -5.71 5.96 16.94
CA ASP A 278 -6.71 6.65 16.12
C ASP A 278 -7.62 5.68 15.35
N VAL A 279 -7.05 4.62 14.78
CA VAL A 279 -7.81 3.68 13.93
C VAL A 279 -8.51 2.60 14.76
N LYS A 280 -7.97 2.19 15.91
CA LYS A 280 -8.60 1.24 16.83
C LYS A 280 -10.00 1.69 17.25
N GLN A 281 -10.19 3.00 17.42
CA GLN A 281 -11.51 3.56 17.75
C GLN A 281 -12.56 3.27 16.67
N ALA A 282 -12.16 3.32 15.39
CA ALA A 282 -13.08 2.99 14.28
C ALA A 282 -13.40 1.50 14.25
N PHE A 283 -12.42 0.62 14.51
CA PHE A 283 -12.63 -0.82 14.61
C PHE A 283 -13.62 -1.18 15.73
N VAL A 284 -13.42 -0.60 16.92
CA VAL A 284 -14.34 -0.81 18.04
C VAL A 284 -15.75 -0.30 17.74
N ALA A 285 -15.86 0.85 17.08
CA ALA A 285 -17.16 1.41 16.69
C ALA A 285 -17.87 0.53 15.63
N ASP A 286 -17.13 -0.19 14.81
CA ASP A 286 -17.63 -1.15 13.81
C ASP A 286 -17.91 -2.54 14.43
N GLY A 287 -17.71 -2.70 15.75
CA GLY A 287 -17.95 -3.97 16.47
C GLY A 287 -16.82 -4.99 16.37
N LEU A 288 -15.68 -4.62 15.78
CA LEU A 288 -14.55 -5.52 15.63
C LEU A 288 -13.73 -5.62 16.92
N GLN A 289 -13.61 -6.85 17.44
CA GLN A 289 -12.83 -7.13 18.67
C GLN A 289 -11.32 -7.21 18.42
N ARG A 290 -10.93 -7.54 17.19
CA ARG A 290 -9.52 -7.70 16.81
C ARG A 290 -8.82 -6.36 16.65
N ASP A 291 -7.51 -6.38 16.80
CA ASP A 291 -6.67 -5.24 16.49
C ASP A 291 -6.61 -4.96 14.98
N PRO A 292 -6.50 -3.68 14.59
CA PRO A 292 -6.16 -3.33 13.22
C PRO A 292 -4.82 -3.98 12.82
N PRO A 293 -4.71 -4.61 11.63
CA PRO A 293 -3.44 -5.13 11.14
C PRO A 293 -2.40 -4.03 10.96
N PHE A 294 -1.20 -4.23 11.52
CA PHE A 294 -0.10 -3.28 11.40
C PHE A 294 1.16 -3.92 10.85
N TRP A 295 1.74 -3.25 9.86
CA TRP A 295 3.05 -3.50 9.31
C TRP A 295 3.98 -2.37 9.77
N ILE A 296 4.92 -2.69 10.64
CA ILE A 296 5.77 -1.69 11.31
C ILE A 296 7.15 -1.66 10.66
N ALA A 297 7.57 -0.48 10.21
CA ALA A 297 8.92 -0.25 9.72
C ALA A 297 9.85 0.21 10.86
N SER A 298 10.90 -0.58 11.12
CA SER A 298 11.96 -0.26 12.07
C SER A 298 13.17 -1.14 11.83
N THR A 299 14.34 -0.55 11.65
CA THR A 299 15.60 -1.30 11.49
C THR A 299 16.21 -1.73 12.83
N GLN A 300 15.69 -1.18 13.94
CA GLN A 300 16.26 -1.42 15.26
C GLN A 300 15.91 -2.83 15.77
N GLY A 301 16.95 -3.61 16.01
CA GLY A 301 16.83 -4.92 16.64
C GLY A 301 16.23 -6.02 15.75
N PHE A 302 16.05 -5.74 14.44
CA PHE A 302 15.51 -6.71 13.49
C PHE A 302 16.39 -7.97 13.36
N ALA A 303 15.71 -9.10 13.33
CA ALA A 303 16.28 -10.38 12.91
C ALA A 303 15.16 -11.22 12.28
N THR A 304 15.51 -12.07 11.33
CA THR A 304 14.54 -12.82 10.52
C THR A 304 13.84 -13.96 11.28
N ASP A 305 14.32 -14.28 12.46
CA ASP A 305 13.77 -15.29 13.39
C ASP A 305 12.92 -14.69 14.51
N LYS A 306 12.74 -13.37 14.54
CA LYS A 306 11.94 -12.66 15.53
C LYS A 306 10.49 -12.50 15.11
N ALA A 307 9.59 -12.59 16.08
CA ALA A 307 8.20 -12.26 15.85
C ALA A 307 8.01 -10.75 15.57
N PRO A 308 7.05 -10.35 14.71
CA PRO A 308 6.78 -8.94 14.42
C PRO A 308 6.54 -8.09 15.67
N SER A 309 5.88 -8.61 16.70
CA SER A 309 5.61 -7.92 17.97
C SER A 309 6.88 -7.53 18.74
N GLU A 310 8.04 -8.16 18.47
CA GLU A 310 9.33 -7.82 19.06
C GLU A 310 9.93 -6.50 18.54
N VAL A 311 9.28 -5.87 17.52
CA VAL A 311 9.59 -4.50 17.08
C VAL A 311 9.34 -3.43 18.17
N GLY A 312 8.70 -3.84 19.28
CA GLY A 312 8.32 -2.95 20.39
C GLY A 312 6.87 -2.48 20.35
N HIS A 313 6.06 -3.02 19.44
CA HIS A 313 4.64 -2.75 19.31
C HIS A 313 3.88 -4.09 19.28
N SER A 314 3.20 -4.43 20.38
CA SER A 314 2.52 -5.74 20.55
C SER A 314 1.41 -6.00 19.52
N PHE A 315 0.94 -4.99 18.82
CA PHE A 315 -0.05 -5.08 17.75
C PHE A 315 0.55 -5.24 16.35
N ALA A 316 1.89 -5.31 16.23
CA ALA A 316 2.55 -5.51 14.94
C ALA A 316 2.36 -6.95 14.46
N GLN A 317 1.89 -7.11 13.23
CA GLN A 317 1.71 -8.40 12.56
C GLN A 317 2.71 -8.60 11.42
N VAL A 318 3.31 -7.51 10.96
CA VAL A 318 4.42 -7.51 10.01
C VAL A 318 5.47 -6.51 10.48
N TRP A 319 6.73 -6.88 10.34
CA TRP A 319 7.88 -6.04 10.66
C TRP A 319 8.82 -5.92 9.46
N GLN A 320 8.98 -4.70 8.93
CA GLN A 320 9.99 -4.37 7.93
C GLN A 320 11.27 -3.92 8.63
N GLY A 321 12.33 -4.68 8.44
CA GLY A 321 13.54 -4.50 9.23
C GLY A 321 14.80 -4.13 8.48
N LEU A 322 14.94 -4.53 7.20
CA LEU A 322 16.05 -4.11 6.35
C LEU A 322 15.50 -3.39 5.14
N LEU A 323 16.07 -2.23 4.84
CA LEU A 323 15.63 -1.36 3.76
C LEU A 323 16.70 -1.31 2.67
N ASP A 324 16.26 -1.22 1.40
CA ASP A 324 17.10 -1.02 0.23
C ASP A 324 18.28 -2.03 0.13
N VAL A 325 18.10 -3.26 0.60
CA VAL A 325 19.13 -4.29 0.49
C VAL A 325 19.09 -4.95 -0.88
N VAL A 326 20.23 -5.41 -1.33
CA VAL A 326 20.33 -6.12 -2.60
C VAL A 326 20.72 -7.56 -2.31
N GLU A 327 19.81 -8.49 -2.56
CA GLU A 327 20.08 -9.92 -2.43
C GLU A 327 20.14 -10.61 -3.80
N THR A 328 20.81 -11.77 -3.84
CA THR A 328 20.89 -12.59 -5.04
C THR A 328 20.52 -14.02 -4.69
N HIS A 329 19.48 -14.54 -5.31
CA HIS A 329 19.01 -15.92 -5.13
C HIS A 329 18.87 -16.59 -6.50
N ASN A 330 19.43 -17.80 -6.62
CA ASN A 330 19.43 -18.57 -7.87
C ASN A 330 19.88 -17.75 -9.11
N GLY A 331 20.88 -16.88 -8.91
CA GLY A 331 21.42 -16.01 -9.97
C GLY A 331 20.57 -14.76 -10.28
N VAL A 332 19.42 -14.57 -9.64
CA VAL A 332 18.56 -13.39 -9.80
C VAL A 332 18.82 -12.41 -8.68
N ARG A 333 19.23 -11.19 -9.05
CA ARG A 333 19.55 -10.10 -8.13
C ARG A 333 18.41 -9.10 -8.07
N LEU A 334 17.87 -8.84 -6.86
CA LEU A 334 16.79 -7.87 -6.63
C LEU A 334 17.16 -6.88 -5.53
N PRO A 335 16.77 -5.60 -5.68
CA PRO A 335 16.68 -4.66 -4.57
C PRO A 335 15.37 -4.90 -3.83
N ILE A 336 15.44 -5.08 -2.53
CA ILE A 336 14.28 -5.43 -1.70
C ILE A 336 14.34 -4.75 -0.34
N ASP A 337 13.18 -4.67 0.30
CA ASP A 337 13.04 -4.49 1.73
C ASP A 337 12.69 -5.83 2.37
N VAL A 338 13.41 -6.23 3.44
CA VAL A 338 13.22 -7.52 4.09
C VAL A 338 12.27 -7.39 5.26
N ASN A 339 11.34 -8.32 5.32
CA ASN A 339 10.22 -8.31 6.25
C ASN A 339 10.04 -9.68 6.94
N VAL A 340 9.44 -9.66 8.12
CA VAL A 340 8.87 -10.85 8.76
C VAL A 340 7.39 -10.61 9.08
N ALA A 341 6.58 -11.66 9.00
CA ALA A 341 5.15 -11.59 9.28
C ALA A 341 4.70 -12.75 10.19
N GLU A 342 3.61 -12.56 10.92
CA GLU A 342 2.97 -13.63 11.70
C GLU A 342 2.35 -14.71 10.81
N LEU A 343 1.91 -14.33 9.61
CA LEU A 343 1.25 -15.23 8.67
C LEU A 343 2.05 -15.38 7.38
N PRO A 344 1.99 -16.54 6.73
CA PRO A 344 2.66 -16.77 5.45
C PRO A 344 2.05 -15.94 4.30
N SER A 345 0.88 -15.34 4.49
CA SER A 345 0.21 -14.43 3.56
C SER A 345 -0.44 -13.29 4.37
N PRO A 346 0.26 -12.17 4.60
CA PRO A 346 -0.17 -11.14 5.55
C PRO A 346 -1.51 -10.46 5.23
N SER A 347 -1.93 -10.46 3.98
CA SER A 347 -3.23 -9.94 3.57
C SER A 347 -4.33 -10.97 3.51
N GLU A 348 -4.01 -12.27 3.59
CA GLU A 348 -5.03 -13.30 3.55
C GLU A 348 -5.89 -13.29 4.80
N ASN A 349 -7.09 -13.76 4.56
CA ASN A 349 -8.18 -13.72 5.49
C ASN A 349 -7.77 -14.28 6.85
N TYR A 350 -7.51 -13.41 7.79
CA TYR A 350 -7.60 -13.78 9.19
C TYR A 350 -9.03 -14.29 9.37
N ALA A 351 -9.18 -15.61 9.40
CA ALA A 351 -10.46 -16.26 9.48
C ALA A 351 -11.38 -15.45 10.40
N VAL A 352 -12.52 -15.09 9.87
CA VAL A 352 -13.58 -14.43 10.63
C VAL A 352 -13.99 -15.42 11.69
N GLY A 353 -13.23 -15.46 12.77
CA GLY A 353 -13.66 -16.05 14.02
C GLY A 353 -14.72 -15.10 14.53
N GLU A 354 -15.92 -15.56 14.51
CA GLU A 354 -17.14 -14.99 15.04
C GLU A 354 -16.97 -14.40 16.44
#